data_fc8bc84f4eddb21eadef1c3b1547e990
#
_entry.id   fc8bc84f4eddb21eadef1c3b1547e990
#
_cell.length_a   1.000
_cell.length_b   1.000
_cell.length_c   1.000
_cell.angle_alpha   90.00
_cell.angle_beta   90.00
_cell.angle_gamma   90.00
#
_symmetry.space_group_name_H-M   'P 1'
#
loop_
_entity.id
_entity.type
_entity.pdbx_description
1 polymer ?
#
loop_
_entity_poly.entity_id
_entity_poly.type
_entity_poly.pdbx_seq_one_letter_code
_entity_poly.pdbx_strand_id
1 'polypeptide(L)'
;MNTAAIIQELAPQGTLRAAVNLLNFLLVSGRGPAGEPQGVGPDMARAIADRLGVGLQLVPYDTPGELADAAANNTWDIGLIGAEPARAERITFTSAYVEIEATYLVPAGSPIQSLEQVDRPGVRIAVAARSAYDLWLKRHIQHATLVHAEGFDATFDLFQREGLEAMACLRPRLLSDAEKLPGSRILPGQFTAVQQSIGTHKRNTQAAVFLQQFVNEAIESGLVANLIQRHGIRGLSVAPRVK
;
A
#
# COMPACT_ATOMS: atom_id res chain seq x y z
N MET A 1 -27.96 -7.36 -4.68
CA MET A 1 -27.54 -5.95 -4.45
C MET A 1 -28.22 -5.02 -5.44
N ASN A 2 -28.48 -3.77 -5.05
CA ASN A 2 -29.07 -2.77 -5.95
C ASN A 2 -27.95 -2.08 -6.76
N THR A 3 -27.70 -2.56 -7.98
CA THR A 3 -26.63 -2.02 -8.86
C THR A 3 -26.79 -0.52 -9.14
N ALA A 4 -28.02 -0.04 -9.31
CA ALA A 4 -28.25 1.39 -9.56
C ALA A 4 -27.82 2.27 -8.37
N ALA A 5 -28.07 1.83 -7.15
CA ALA A 5 -27.63 2.55 -5.95
C ALA A 5 -26.10 2.51 -5.78
N ILE A 6 -25.45 1.40 -6.12
CA ILE A 6 -23.98 1.30 -6.09
C ILE A 6 -23.36 2.26 -7.11
N ILE A 7 -23.89 2.31 -8.35
CA ILE A 7 -23.43 3.25 -9.38
C ILE A 7 -23.65 4.70 -8.92
N GLN A 8 -24.77 5.00 -8.28
CA GLN A 8 -25.02 6.33 -7.73
C GLN A 8 -24.00 6.75 -6.66
N GLU A 9 -23.48 5.80 -5.88
CA GLU A 9 -22.43 6.06 -4.86
C GLU A 9 -21.02 6.16 -5.47
N LEU A 10 -20.67 5.32 -6.47
CA LEU A 10 -19.31 5.19 -7.00
C LEU A 10 -19.06 5.89 -8.33
N ALA A 11 -20.07 6.05 -9.16
CA ALA A 11 -19.94 6.59 -10.51
C ALA A 11 -21.21 7.36 -10.93
N PRO A 12 -21.65 8.39 -10.19
CA PRO A 12 -22.90 9.10 -10.45
C PRO A 12 -22.93 9.79 -11.81
N GLN A 13 -21.78 10.01 -12.43
CA GLN A 13 -21.63 10.59 -13.77
C GLN A 13 -21.22 9.55 -14.83
N GLY A 14 -21.38 8.25 -14.54
CA GLY A 14 -21.01 7.16 -15.45
C GLY A 14 -19.52 6.83 -15.49
N THR A 15 -18.70 7.43 -14.61
CA THR A 15 -17.25 7.20 -14.55
C THR A 15 -16.80 6.99 -13.11
N LEU A 16 -16.14 5.86 -12.85
CA LEU A 16 -15.49 5.53 -11.57
C LEU A 16 -14.14 6.23 -11.50
N ARG A 17 -13.93 7.09 -10.49
CA ARG A 17 -12.64 7.72 -10.23
C ARG A 17 -11.89 6.86 -9.21
N ALA A 18 -10.80 6.22 -9.66
CA ALA A 18 -10.00 5.32 -8.83
C ALA A 18 -8.65 5.94 -8.50
N ALA A 19 -8.45 6.25 -7.22
CA ALA A 19 -7.18 6.77 -6.72
C ALA A 19 -6.13 5.67 -6.62
N VAL A 20 -4.93 5.93 -7.16
CA VAL A 20 -3.78 5.02 -7.13
C VAL A 20 -2.55 5.71 -6.54
N ASN A 21 -1.81 4.98 -5.73
CA ASN A 21 -0.59 5.44 -5.07
C ASN A 21 0.63 5.11 -5.93
N LEU A 22 1.23 6.11 -6.56
CA LEU A 22 2.40 5.95 -7.44
C LEU A 22 3.66 5.51 -6.70
N LEU A 23 3.77 5.80 -5.40
CA LEU A 23 4.90 5.33 -4.60
C LEU A 23 4.92 3.80 -4.47
N ASN A 24 3.76 3.13 -4.58
CA ASN A 24 3.70 1.68 -4.50
C ASN A 24 4.01 1.02 -5.85
N PHE A 25 5.30 0.89 -6.16
CA PHE A 25 5.81 0.31 -7.40
C PHE A 25 5.40 -1.16 -7.64
N LEU A 26 4.91 -1.86 -6.61
CA LEU A 26 4.41 -3.22 -6.73
C LEU A 26 2.97 -3.25 -7.28
N LEU A 27 2.18 -2.23 -6.99
CA LEU A 27 0.80 -2.12 -7.47
C LEU A 27 0.65 -1.23 -8.69
N VAL A 28 1.55 -0.23 -8.83
CA VAL A 28 1.66 0.64 -10.01
C VAL A 28 3.05 0.44 -10.58
N SER A 29 3.20 -0.59 -11.41
CA SER A 29 4.51 -1.09 -11.87
C SER A 29 4.95 -0.51 -13.22
N GLY A 30 4.12 0.31 -13.86
CA GLY A 30 4.44 0.88 -15.17
C GLY A 30 3.51 2.01 -15.57
N ARG A 31 3.75 2.51 -16.78
CA ARG A 31 2.91 3.50 -17.45
C ARG A 31 2.58 3.03 -18.86
N GLY A 32 1.35 3.29 -19.28
CA GLY A 32 0.90 3.03 -20.63
C GLY A 32 1.37 4.07 -21.65
N PRO A 33 1.00 3.91 -22.92
CA PRO A 33 1.45 4.80 -24.01
C PRO A 33 1.05 6.27 -23.84
N ALA A 34 -0.07 6.54 -23.15
CA ALA A 34 -0.54 7.89 -22.83
C ALA A 34 -0.07 8.38 -21.44
N GLY A 35 0.83 7.63 -20.78
CA GLY A 35 1.36 7.97 -19.46
C GLY A 35 0.47 7.51 -18.30
N GLU A 36 -0.65 6.84 -18.57
CA GLU A 36 -1.57 6.34 -17.55
C GLU A 36 -0.89 5.26 -16.68
N PRO A 37 -1.20 5.22 -15.36
CA PRO A 37 -0.67 4.18 -14.47
C PRO A 37 -1.09 2.77 -14.92
N GLN A 38 -0.16 1.82 -14.89
CA GLN A 38 -0.39 0.40 -15.15
C GLN A 38 0.10 -0.46 -13.99
N GLY A 39 -0.54 -1.61 -13.77
CA GLY A 39 -0.18 -2.55 -12.72
C GLY A 39 -1.39 -3.23 -12.10
N VAL A 40 -1.14 -4.00 -11.06
CA VAL A 40 -2.17 -4.76 -10.33
C VAL A 40 -3.27 -3.84 -9.79
N GLY A 41 -2.93 -2.70 -9.22
CA GLY A 41 -3.90 -1.73 -8.70
C GLY A 41 -4.82 -1.16 -9.80
N PRO A 42 -4.28 -0.53 -10.86
CA PRO A 42 -5.06 -0.06 -12.00
C PRO A 42 -5.96 -1.14 -12.61
N ASP A 43 -5.48 -2.38 -12.74
CA ASP A 43 -6.29 -3.48 -13.31
C ASP A 43 -7.40 -3.94 -12.37
N MET A 44 -7.19 -3.91 -11.04
CA MET A 44 -8.27 -4.11 -10.06
C MET A 44 -9.36 -3.03 -10.19
N ALA A 45 -8.96 -1.77 -10.34
CA ALA A 45 -9.91 -0.67 -10.59
C ALA A 45 -10.68 -0.84 -11.90
N ARG A 46 -10.01 -1.32 -12.96
CA ARG A 46 -10.61 -1.65 -14.25
C ARG A 46 -11.67 -2.74 -14.09
N ALA A 47 -11.32 -3.83 -13.41
CA ALA A 47 -12.27 -4.93 -13.20
C ALA A 47 -13.52 -4.50 -12.40
N ILE A 48 -13.41 -3.53 -11.48
CA ILE A 48 -14.55 -2.95 -10.77
C ILE A 48 -15.42 -2.13 -11.73
N ALA A 49 -14.81 -1.26 -12.53
CA ALA A 49 -15.52 -0.42 -13.49
C ALA A 49 -16.27 -1.28 -14.53
N ASP A 50 -15.61 -2.32 -15.06
CA ASP A 50 -16.20 -3.27 -16.01
C ASP A 50 -17.38 -4.03 -15.39
N ARG A 51 -17.25 -4.45 -14.11
CA ARG A 51 -18.34 -5.12 -13.38
C ARG A 51 -19.58 -4.23 -13.21
N LEU A 52 -19.37 -2.92 -13.07
CA LEU A 52 -20.45 -1.93 -12.93
C LEU A 52 -20.95 -1.42 -14.29
N GLY A 53 -20.25 -1.69 -15.38
CA GLY A 53 -20.58 -1.17 -16.72
C GLY A 53 -20.37 0.35 -16.84
N VAL A 54 -19.36 0.92 -16.14
CA VAL A 54 -19.07 2.35 -16.13
C VAL A 54 -17.67 2.64 -16.67
N GLY A 55 -17.40 3.90 -17.03
CA GLY A 55 -16.06 4.36 -17.39
C GLY A 55 -15.10 4.28 -16.21
N LEU A 56 -13.78 4.32 -16.48
CA LEU A 56 -12.74 4.41 -15.46
C LEU A 56 -11.86 5.64 -15.69
N GLN A 57 -11.63 6.40 -14.64
CA GLN A 57 -10.60 7.43 -14.55
C GLN A 57 -9.65 7.09 -13.41
N LEU A 58 -8.37 6.87 -13.72
CA LEU A 58 -7.33 6.73 -12.70
C LEU A 58 -6.93 8.14 -12.21
N VAL A 59 -6.86 8.29 -10.89
CA VAL A 59 -6.46 9.53 -10.20
C VAL A 59 -5.16 9.25 -9.46
N PRO A 60 -4.00 9.60 -10.05
CA PRO A 60 -2.71 9.31 -9.42
C PRO A 60 -2.40 10.29 -8.29
N TYR A 61 -1.79 9.77 -7.22
CA TYR A 61 -1.20 10.50 -6.11
C TYR A 61 0.23 10.05 -5.90
N ASP A 62 1.13 10.97 -5.63
CA ASP A 62 2.56 10.66 -5.47
C ASP A 62 2.81 9.86 -4.19
N THR A 63 2.04 10.11 -3.14
CA THR A 63 2.19 9.42 -1.85
C THR A 63 0.86 8.84 -1.33
N PRO A 64 0.91 7.78 -0.49
CA PRO A 64 -0.29 7.24 0.14
C PRO A 64 -0.93 8.22 1.14
N GLY A 65 -0.14 9.14 1.69
CA GLY A 65 -0.63 10.20 2.57
C GLY A 65 -1.55 11.18 1.83
N GLU A 66 -1.11 11.67 0.67
CA GLU A 66 -1.92 12.56 -0.19
C GLU A 66 -3.22 11.89 -0.66
N LEU A 67 -3.15 10.63 -1.08
CA LEU A 67 -4.33 9.86 -1.46
C LEU A 67 -5.34 9.78 -0.30
N ALA A 68 -4.86 9.50 0.92
CA ALA A 68 -5.73 9.41 2.09
C ALA A 68 -6.35 10.77 2.46
N ASP A 69 -5.58 11.87 2.38
CA ASP A 69 -6.08 13.22 2.66
C ASP A 69 -7.14 13.65 1.66
N ALA A 70 -6.96 13.30 0.39
CA ALA A 70 -7.88 13.60 -0.70
C ALA A 70 -9.28 12.99 -0.52
N ALA A 71 -9.45 12.00 0.37
CA ALA A 71 -10.75 11.48 0.77
C ALA A 71 -11.69 12.58 1.33
N ALA A 72 -11.12 13.62 1.99
CA ALA A 72 -11.89 14.73 2.53
C ALA A 72 -12.52 15.62 1.42
N ASN A 73 -11.89 15.66 0.24
CA ASN A 73 -12.22 16.57 -0.85
C ASN A 73 -13.08 15.91 -1.96
N ASN A 74 -13.47 14.66 -1.79
CA ASN A 74 -14.28 13.91 -2.76
C ASN A 74 -13.69 13.90 -4.19
N THR A 75 -12.36 13.80 -4.30
CA THR A 75 -11.64 13.81 -5.58
C THR A 75 -11.55 12.43 -6.23
N TRP A 76 -11.93 11.38 -5.51
CA TRP A 76 -12.00 10.00 -5.97
C TRP A 76 -13.18 9.26 -5.34
N ASP A 77 -13.59 8.13 -5.90
CA ASP A 77 -14.71 7.31 -5.44
C ASP A 77 -14.22 6.03 -4.75
N ILE A 78 -13.15 5.44 -5.27
CA ILE A 78 -12.40 4.34 -4.63
C ILE A 78 -10.92 4.68 -4.55
N GLY A 79 -10.23 4.19 -3.50
CA GLY A 79 -8.79 4.33 -3.32
C GLY A 79 -8.13 2.97 -3.11
N LEU A 80 -7.10 2.67 -3.91
CA LEU A 80 -6.30 1.44 -3.77
C LEU A 80 -5.06 1.77 -2.91
N ILE A 81 -5.15 1.46 -1.62
CA ILE A 81 -4.19 1.90 -0.61
C ILE A 81 -4.14 0.93 0.55
N GLY A 82 -3.02 0.89 1.28
CA GLY A 82 -2.90 0.12 2.52
C GLY A 82 -3.93 0.57 3.57
N ALA A 83 -4.70 -0.39 4.10
CA ALA A 83 -5.65 -0.13 5.17
C ALA A 83 -4.90 0.10 6.49
N GLU A 84 -5.20 1.22 7.15
CA GLU A 84 -4.64 1.60 8.45
C GLU A 84 -5.70 2.27 9.32
N PRO A 85 -5.71 2.07 10.64
CA PRO A 85 -6.71 2.67 11.53
C PRO A 85 -6.86 4.18 11.38
N ALA A 86 -5.76 4.91 11.25
CA ALA A 86 -5.77 6.36 11.04
C ALA A 86 -6.49 6.78 9.74
N ARG A 87 -6.38 5.97 8.69
CA ARG A 87 -7.08 6.19 7.42
C ARG A 87 -8.56 5.79 7.50
N ALA A 88 -8.85 4.76 8.32
CA ALA A 88 -10.21 4.26 8.53
C ALA A 88 -11.13 5.25 9.28
N GLU A 89 -10.60 6.36 9.81
CA GLU A 89 -11.43 7.46 10.31
C GLU A 89 -12.32 8.07 9.22
N ARG A 90 -11.87 8.09 7.97
CA ARG A 90 -12.56 8.73 6.82
C ARG A 90 -12.91 7.76 5.70
N ILE A 91 -12.25 6.62 5.63
CA ILE A 91 -12.34 5.63 4.56
C ILE A 91 -12.90 4.34 5.13
N THR A 92 -13.88 3.75 4.46
CA THR A 92 -14.33 2.38 4.70
C THR A 92 -13.52 1.46 3.79
N PHE A 93 -12.80 0.50 4.36
CA PHE A 93 -11.94 -0.44 3.66
C PHE A 93 -12.61 -1.80 3.49
N THR A 94 -12.30 -2.47 2.37
CA THR A 94 -12.49 -3.91 2.24
C THR A 94 -11.44 -4.66 3.05
N SER A 95 -11.57 -5.98 3.17
CA SER A 95 -10.40 -6.82 3.46
C SER A 95 -9.32 -6.60 2.40
N ALA A 96 -8.07 -6.95 2.74
CA ALA A 96 -6.98 -6.84 1.79
C ALA A 96 -7.19 -7.79 0.59
N TYR A 97 -6.76 -7.37 -0.59
CA TYR A 97 -6.66 -8.25 -1.76
C TYR A 97 -5.23 -8.77 -1.97
N VAL A 98 -4.21 -8.00 -1.53
CA VAL A 98 -2.80 -8.43 -1.47
C VAL A 98 -2.14 -7.92 -0.20
N GLU A 99 -1.06 -8.60 0.19
CA GLU A 99 -0.19 -8.26 1.31
C GLU A 99 1.23 -8.00 0.84
N ILE A 100 1.93 -7.10 1.53
CA ILE A 100 3.34 -6.78 1.27
C ILE A 100 4.07 -6.80 2.61
N GLU A 101 5.06 -7.68 2.73
CA GLU A 101 5.90 -7.74 3.93
C GLU A 101 6.68 -6.46 4.16
N ALA A 102 6.69 -5.97 5.40
CA ALA A 102 7.53 -4.89 5.86
C ALA A 102 8.49 -5.38 6.96
N THR A 103 9.76 -5.03 6.80
CA THR A 103 10.84 -5.45 7.70
C THR A 103 11.91 -4.36 7.80
N TYR A 104 13.08 -4.69 8.35
CA TYR A 104 14.19 -3.75 8.52
C TYR A 104 15.42 -4.16 7.72
N LEU A 105 16.12 -3.16 7.20
CA LEU A 105 17.49 -3.23 6.73
C LEU A 105 18.38 -2.64 7.82
N VAL A 106 19.49 -3.32 8.14
CA VAL A 106 20.52 -2.82 9.06
C VAL A 106 21.86 -2.71 8.34
N PRO A 107 22.74 -1.75 8.72
CA PRO A 107 24.02 -1.54 8.04
C PRO A 107 24.99 -2.69 8.29
N ALA A 108 26.08 -2.72 7.52
CA ALA A 108 27.17 -3.66 7.72
C ALA A 108 27.73 -3.56 9.15
N GLY A 109 28.01 -4.71 9.76
CA GLY A 109 28.54 -4.78 11.13
C GLY A 109 27.53 -4.45 12.24
N SER A 110 26.27 -4.20 11.91
CA SER A 110 25.23 -3.92 12.91
C SER A 110 25.11 -5.06 13.93
N PRO A 111 25.03 -4.77 15.23
CA PRO A 111 24.79 -5.75 16.29
C PRO A 111 23.32 -6.24 16.32
N ILE A 112 22.42 -5.56 15.63
CA ILE A 112 20.99 -5.91 15.56
C ILE A 112 20.84 -7.15 14.67
N GLN A 113 20.33 -8.26 15.23
CA GLN A 113 20.23 -9.56 14.55
C GLN A 113 18.76 -10.00 14.34
N SER A 114 17.81 -9.44 15.09
CA SER A 114 16.39 -9.79 15.03
C SER A 114 15.50 -8.56 15.15
N LEU A 115 14.22 -8.74 14.82
CA LEU A 115 13.21 -7.67 14.85
C LEU A 115 13.04 -7.09 16.27
N GLU A 116 13.10 -7.95 17.30
CA GLU A 116 12.92 -7.56 18.69
C GLU A 116 14.05 -6.66 19.22
N GLN A 117 15.19 -6.68 18.54
CA GLN A 117 16.34 -5.86 18.91
C GLN A 117 16.26 -4.44 18.33
N VAL A 118 15.32 -4.17 17.44
CA VAL A 118 15.20 -2.85 16.79
C VAL A 118 14.54 -1.83 17.72
N ASP A 119 13.54 -2.22 18.51
CA ASP A 119 12.86 -1.29 19.42
C ASP A 119 13.60 -1.16 20.75
N ARG A 120 14.72 -0.44 20.72
CA ARG A 120 15.58 -0.18 21.90
C ARG A 120 15.96 1.30 22.00
N PRO A 121 16.22 1.81 23.22
CA PRO A 121 16.76 3.15 23.40
C PRO A 121 18.06 3.33 22.60
N GLY A 122 18.16 4.46 21.89
CA GLY A 122 19.31 4.80 21.06
C GLY A 122 19.27 4.24 19.63
N VAL A 123 18.34 3.36 19.30
CA VAL A 123 18.12 2.93 17.91
C VAL A 123 17.27 3.98 17.18
N ARG A 124 17.78 4.45 16.04
CA ARG A 124 17.10 5.38 15.13
C ARG A 124 16.71 4.62 13.88
N ILE A 125 15.43 4.72 13.48
CA ILE A 125 14.85 3.97 12.38
C ILE A 125 14.44 4.96 11.27
N ALA A 126 15.10 4.89 10.11
CA ALA A 126 14.64 5.62 8.92
C ALA A 126 13.32 5.03 8.43
N VAL A 127 12.34 5.87 8.13
CA VAL A 127 11.03 5.43 7.64
C VAL A 127 10.41 6.44 6.68
N ALA A 128 9.77 5.96 5.61
CA ALA A 128 9.03 6.84 4.70
C ALA A 128 7.78 7.37 5.40
N ALA A 129 7.70 8.69 5.51
CA ALA A 129 6.63 9.40 6.20
C ALA A 129 5.25 8.99 5.66
N ARG A 130 4.30 8.77 6.57
CA ARG A 130 2.89 8.48 6.28
C ARG A 130 2.63 7.23 5.42
N SER A 131 3.65 6.36 5.25
CA SER A 131 3.46 5.01 4.71
C SER A 131 2.61 4.16 5.67
N ALA A 132 2.04 3.05 5.17
CA ALA A 132 1.25 2.16 6.04
C ALA A 132 2.11 1.57 7.18
N TYR A 133 3.35 1.20 6.88
CA TYR A 133 4.27 0.68 7.90
C TYR A 133 4.79 1.77 8.86
N ASP A 134 4.92 3.04 8.45
CA ASP A 134 5.16 4.16 9.36
C ASP A 134 4.00 4.33 10.36
N LEU A 135 2.76 4.32 9.86
CA LEU A 135 1.57 4.41 10.72
C LEU A 135 1.47 3.22 11.68
N TRP A 136 1.90 2.03 11.26
CA TRP A 136 2.00 0.87 12.12
C TRP A 136 3.09 1.06 13.19
N LEU A 137 4.29 1.46 12.80
CA LEU A 137 5.44 1.67 13.70
C LEU A 137 5.13 2.73 14.76
N LYS A 138 4.49 3.84 14.41
CA LYS A 138 4.06 4.87 15.37
C LYS A 138 3.17 4.34 16.50
N ARG A 139 2.45 3.25 16.27
CA ARG A 139 1.60 2.62 17.31
C ARG A 139 2.31 1.54 18.12
N HIS A 140 3.43 1.00 17.62
CA HIS A 140 4.07 -0.18 18.21
C HIS A 140 5.48 0.09 18.77
N ILE A 141 6.24 1.01 18.20
CA ILE A 141 7.56 1.40 18.70
C ILE A 141 7.39 2.16 20.02
N GLN A 142 8.14 1.73 21.04
CA GLN A 142 8.10 2.29 22.40
C GLN A 142 9.43 2.95 22.82
N HIS A 143 10.55 2.50 22.29
CA HIS A 143 11.90 2.88 22.75
C HIS A 143 12.78 3.48 21.66
N ALA A 144 12.67 2.98 20.42
CA ALA A 144 13.41 3.48 19.29
C ALA A 144 12.84 4.82 18.78
N THR A 145 13.65 5.57 18.03
CA THR A 145 13.25 6.84 17.43
C THR A 145 12.99 6.68 15.94
N LEU A 146 11.80 7.05 15.49
CA LEU A 146 11.48 7.10 14.05
C LEU A 146 11.99 8.39 13.44
N VAL A 147 12.79 8.29 12.37
CA VAL A 147 13.34 9.42 11.61
C VAL A 147 12.73 9.39 10.23
N HIS A 148 11.98 10.43 9.88
CA HIS A 148 11.12 10.45 8.70
C HIS A 148 11.78 11.15 7.51
N ALA A 149 11.54 10.62 6.31
CA ALA A 149 11.80 11.29 5.04
C ALA A 149 10.63 11.06 4.07
N GLU A 150 10.52 11.90 3.03
CA GLU A 150 9.44 11.81 2.05
C GLU A 150 9.80 10.82 0.93
N GLY A 151 9.12 9.67 0.91
CA GLY A 151 9.32 8.63 -0.10
C GLY A 151 10.51 7.72 0.14
N PHE A 152 10.69 6.75 -0.76
CA PHE A 152 11.67 5.68 -0.56
C PHE A 152 13.12 6.14 -0.72
N ASP A 153 13.41 6.93 -1.77
CA ASP A 153 14.78 7.34 -2.07
C ASP A 153 15.33 8.27 -0.99
N ALA A 154 14.54 9.27 -0.59
CA ALA A 154 14.94 10.16 0.49
C ALA A 154 15.09 9.44 1.84
N THR A 155 14.31 8.36 2.09
CA THR A 155 14.47 7.52 3.29
C THR A 155 15.79 6.74 3.25
N PHE A 156 16.14 6.19 2.09
CA PHE A 156 17.39 5.48 1.89
C PHE A 156 18.60 6.42 2.03
N ASP A 157 18.54 7.61 1.43
CA ASP A 157 19.59 8.63 1.55
C ASP A 157 19.76 9.11 2.99
N LEU A 158 18.65 9.31 3.71
CA LEU A 158 18.65 9.67 5.13
C LEU A 158 19.32 8.58 5.98
N PHE A 159 18.97 7.32 5.75
CA PHE A 159 19.56 6.17 6.45
C PHE A 159 21.08 6.14 6.31
N GLN A 160 21.59 6.34 5.09
CA GLN A 160 23.04 6.34 4.82
C GLN A 160 23.74 7.58 5.38
N ARG A 161 23.22 8.77 5.06
CA ARG A 161 23.84 10.06 5.39
C ARG A 161 24.01 10.25 6.90
N GLU A 162 23.01 9.82 7.67
CA GLU A 162 23.02 10.01 9.13
C GLU A 162 23.51 8.77 9.90
N GLY A 163 23.88 7.69 9.19
CA GLY A 163 24.35 6.46 9.80
C GLY A 163 23.34 5.90 10.80
N LEU A 164 22.06 5.78 10.36
CA LEU A 164 21.01 5.30 11.24
C LEU A 164 21.14 3.78 11.48
N GLU A 165 20.63 3.31 12.60
CA GLU A 165 20.80 1.92 13.05
C GLU A 165 19.92 0.93 12.27
N ALA A 166 18.78 1.40 11.74
CA ALA A 166 17.87 0.58 10.91
C ALA A 166 17.10 1.45 9.90
N MET A 167 16.64 0.81 8.82
CA MET A 167 15.66 1.38 7.88
C MET A 167 14.46 0.43 7.76
N ALA A 168 13.27 0.94 8.03
CA ALA A 168 12.02 0.22 7.86
C ALA A 168 11.44 0.47 6.47
N CYS A 169 11.13 -0.60 5.74
CA CYS A 169 10.47 -0.49 4.43
C CYS A 169 9.81 -1.82 4.01
N LEU A 170 9.13 -1.80 2.87
CA LEU A 170 8.67 -3.00 2.19
C LEU A 170 9.86 -3.88 1.81
N ARG A 171 9.77 -5.19 2.09
CA ARG A 171 10.86 -6.13 1.80
C ARG A 171 11.38 -6.05 0.35
N PRO A 172 10.53 -5.98 -0.69
CA PRO A 172 11.02 -5.88 -2.07
C PRO A 172 11.88 -4.64 -2.32
N ARG A 173 11.56 -3.52 -1.67
CA ARG A 173 12.38 -2.30 -1.74
C ARG A 173 13.71 -2.50 -1.02
N LEU A 174 13.69 -3.08 0.17
CA LEU A 174 14.92 -3.35 0.94
C LEU A 174 15.88 -4.28 0.20
N LEU A 175 15.38 -5.25 -0.58
CA LEU A 175 16.22 -6.10 -1.41
C LEU A 175 17.02 -5.27 -2.42
N SER A 176 16.37 -4.36 -3.13
CA SER A 176 17.05 -3.47 -4.08
C SER A 176 18.02 -2.48 -3.41
N ASP A 177 17.68 -2.01 -2.21
CA ASP A 177 18.52 -1.08 -1.46
C ASP A 177 19.74 -1.79 -0.84
N ALA A 178 19.61 -3.04 -0.40
CA ALA A 178 20.70 -3.85 0.12
C ALA A 178 21.79 -4.13 -0.95
N GLU A 179 21.41 -4.25 -2.23
CA GLU A 179 22.37 -4.39 -3.34
C GLU A 179 23.31 -3.16 -3.46
N LYS A 180 22.82 -1.98 -3.05
CA LYS A 180 23.59 -0.72 -3.06
C LYS A 180 24.48 -0.53 -1.80
N LEU A 181 24.28 -1.37 -0.77
CA LEU A 181 24.96 -1.28 0.52
C LEU A 181 25.65 -2.61 0.88
N PRO A 182 26.86 -2.88 0.36
CA PRO A 182 27.56 -4.12 0.64
C PRO A 182 27.74 -4.38 2.14
N GLY A 183 27.40 -5.61 2.57
CA GLY A 183 27.44 -6.02 3.97
C GLY A 183 26.23 -5.65 4.81
N SER A 184 25.29 -4.85 4.30
CA SER A 184 24.01 -4.64 4.95
C SER A 184 23.17 -5.92 4.99
N ARG A 185 22.23 -6.01 5.91
CA ARG A 185 21.38 -7.20 6.09
C ARG A 185 19.92 -6.82 6.25
N ILE A 186 19.04 -7.53 5.55
CA ILE A 186 17.61 -7.51 5.83
C ILE A 186 17.35 -8.49 6.97
N LEU A 187 16.68 -8.03 8.02
CA LEU A 187 16.36 -8.89 9.16
C LEU A 187 15.37 -9.99 8.76
N PRO A 188 15.52 -11.21 9.30
CA PRO A 188 14.59 -12.30 9.05
C PRO A 188 13.21 -11.99 9.64
N GLY A 189 12.16 -12.52 9.02
CA GLY A 189 10.77 -12.24 9.42
C GLY A 189 10.29 -10.85 8.99
N GLN A 190 9.11 -10.48 9.44
CA GLN A 190 8.46 -9.20 9.18
C GLN A 190 7.88 -8.63 10.47
N PHE A 191 7.93 -7.32 10.65
CA PHE A 191 7.24 -6.70 11.78
C PHE A 191 5.74 -6.51 11.48
N THR A 192 5.37 -6.36 10.20
CA THR A 192 3.98 -6.33 9.74
C THR A 192 3.88 -6.72 8.27
N ALA A 193 2.67 -7.08 7.82
CA ALA A 193 2.31 -7.14 6.41
C ALA A 193 1.35 -5.99 6.09
N VAL A 194 1.71 -5.15 5.13
CA VAL A 194 0.86 -4.04 4.69
C VAL A 194 -0.34 -4.60 3.94
N GLN A 195 -1.54 -4.36 4.46
CA GLN A 195 -2.81 -4.84 3.94
C GLN A 195 -3.29 -3.89 2.83
N GLN A 196 -3.07 -4.25 1.56
CA GLN A 196 -3.56 -3.45 0.43
C GLN A 196 -5.02 -3.74 0.16
N SER A 197 -5.85 -2.73 0.32
CA SER A 197 -7.30 -2.83 0.29
C SER A 197 -7.92 -1.82 -0.68
N ILE A 198 -9.20 -1.95 -0.94
CA ILE A 198 -9.98 -0.97 -1.67
C ILE A 198 -10.78 -0.18 -0.66
N GLY A 199 -10.55 1.13 -0.63
CA GLY A 199 -11.28 2.06 0.21
C GLY A 199 -12.36 2.81 -0.55
N THR A 200 -13.42 3.20 0.12
CA THR A 200 -14.43 4.16 -0.37
C THR A 200 -14.85 5.10 0.75
N HIS A 201 -15.56 6.17 0.43
CA HIS A 201 -16.05 7.11 1.43
C HIS A 201 -17.03 6.44 2.40
N LYS A 202 -16.99 6.81 3.69
CA LYS A 202 -17.87 6.22 4.72
C LYS A 202 -19.36 6.33 4.45
N ARG A 203 -19.78 7.33 3.67
CA ARG A 203 -21.19 7.49 3.25
C ARG A 203 -21.63 6.45 2.23
N ASN A 204 -20.72 5.82 1.50
CA ASN A 204 -20.99 4.88 0.41
C ASN A 204 -21.22 3.47 0.97
N THR A 205 -22.32 3.28 1.68
CA THR A 205 -22.57 2.04 2.44
C THR A 205 -22.89 0.84 1.56
N GLN A 206 -23.61 1.02 0.48
CA GLN A 206 -23.90 -0.07 -0.46
C GLN A 206 -22.69 -0.42 -1.32
N ALA A 207 -21.93 0.59 -1.72
CA ALA A 207 -20.67 0.40 -2.42
C ALA A 207 -19.63 -0.35 -1.55
N ALA A 208 -19.54 -0.06 -0.26
CA ALA A 208 -18.66 -0.78 0.65
C ALA A 208 -18.95 -2.29 0.69
N VAL A 209 -20.23 -2.68 0.75
CA VAL A 209 -20.66 -4.09 0.70
C VAL A 209 -20.31 -4.72 -0.66
N PHE A 210 -20.58 -4.01 -1.76
CA PHE A 210 -20.24 -4.46 -3.11
C PHE A 210 -18.73 -4.67 -3.28
N LEU A 211 -17.92 -3.70 -2.85
CA LEU A 211 -16.45 -3.76 -2.96
C LEU A 211 -15.88 -4.93 -2.13
N GLN A 212 -16.41 -5.17 -0.93
CA GLN A 212 -16.00 -6.32 -0.13
C GLN A 212 -16.32 -7.65 -0.83
N GLN A 213 -17.54 -7.77 -1.41
CA GLN A 213 -17.90 -8.96 -2.17
C GLN A 213 -16.99 -9.10 -3.41
N PHE A 214 -16.74 -8.01 -4.13
CA PHE A 214 -15.85 -8.02 -5.29
C PHE A 214 -14.44 -8.52 -4.92
N VAL A 215 -13.85 -8.05 -3.80
CA VAL A 215 -12.54 -8.50 -3.35
C VAL A 215 -12.55 -10.00 -3.04
N ASN A 216 -13.57 -10.49 -2.34
CA ASN A 216 -13.68 -11.92 -2.04
C ASN A 216 -13.73 -12.76 -3.33
N GLU A 217 -14.58 -12.36 -4.29
CA GLU A 217 -14.71 -13.03 -5.59
C GLU A 217 -13.41 -12.94 -6.42
N ALA A 218 -12.70 -11.79 -6.38
CA ALA A 218 -11.43 -11.60 -7.09
C ALA A 218 -10.32 -12.50 -6.55
N ILE A 219 -10.30 -12.75 -5.25
CA ILE A 219 -9.38 -13.72 -4.62
C ILE A 219 -9.78 -15.14 -5.01
N GLU A 220 -11.05 -15.51 -4.87
CA GLU A 220 -11.56 -16.86 -5.13
C GLU A 220 -11.41 -17.30 -6.58
N SER A 221 -11.70 -16.40 -7.51
CA SER A 221 -11.59 -16.68 -8.95
C SER A 221 -10.15 -16.73 -9.44
N GLY A 222 -9.17 -16.37 -8.60
CA GLY A 222 -7.77 -16.24 -8.99
C GLY A 222 -7.45 -14.96 -9.78
N LEU A 223 -8.38 -14.01 -9.89
CA LEU A 223 -8.12 -12.75 -10.61
C LEU A 223 -6.89 -12.04 -10.04
N VAL A 224 -6.79 -11.89 -8.72
CA VAL A 224 -5.65 -11.23 -8.06
C VAL A 224 -4.33 -11.94 -8.39
N ALA A 225 -4.29 -13.26 -8.26
CA ALA A 225 -3.09 -14.06 -8.59
C ALA A 225 -2.68 -13.91 -10.06
N ASN A 226 -3.67 -13.93 -10.98
CA ASN A 226 -3.43 -13.74 -12.40
C ASN A 226 -2.90 -12.34 -12.73
N LEU A 227 -3.36 -11.29 -12.04
CA LEU A 227 -2.85 -9.93 -12.22
C LEU A 227 -1.40 -9.82 -11.74
N ILE A 228 -1.07 -10.38 -10.57
CA ILE A 228 0.31 -10.42 -10.06
C ILE A 228 1.23 -11.12 -11.07
N GLN A 229 0.81 -12.27 -11.59
CA GLN A 229 1.57 -13.03 -12.59
C GLN A 229 1.73 -12.26 -13.91
N ARG A 230 0.64 -11.65 -14.42
CA ARG A 230 0.64 -10.87 -15.68
C ARG A 230 1.63 -9.72 -15.63
N HIS A 231 1.71 -9.03 -14.52
CA HIS A 231 2.63 -7.91 -14.32
C HIS A 231 4.03 -8.35 -13.87
N GLY A 232 4.27 -9.65 -13.66
CA GLY A 232 5.57 -10.18 -13.25
C GLY A 232 6.04 -9.68 -11.89
N ILE A 233 5.13 -9.32 -10.99
CA ILE A 233 5.45 -8.69 -9.71
C ILE A 233 5.92 -9.74 -8.70
N ARG A 234 7.08 -9.49 -8.10
CA ARG A 234 7.61 -10.28 -6.97
C ARG A 234 7.46 -9.50 -5.68
N GLY A 235 7.10 -10.20 -4.60
CA GLY A 235 6.93 -9.60 -3.26
C GLY A 235 5.52 -9.11 -2.96
N LEU A 236 4.54 -9.43 -3.84
CA LEU A 236 3.12 -9.40 -3.51
C LEU A 236 2.65 -10.82 -3.18
N SER A 237 1.88 -10.95 -2.12
CA SER A 237 1.14 -12.17 -1.79
C SER A 237 -0.36 -11.88 -1.91
N VAL A 238 -1.12 -12.84 -2.47
CA VAL A 238 -2.59 -12.77 -2.40
C VAL A 238 -2.98 -12.83 -0.93
N ALA A 239 -3.79 -11.89 -0.48
CA ALA A 239 -4.23 -11.86 0.91
C ALA A 239 -5.09 -13.09 1.26
N PRO A 240 -5.01 -13.61 2.50
CA PRO A 240 -5.91 -14.66 2.94
C PRO A 240 -7.35 -14.17 2.93
N ARG A 241 -8.27 -15.05 2.54
CA ARG A 241 -9.70 -14.74 2.57
C ARG A 241 -10.16 -14.53 4.01
N VAL A 242 -10.82 -13.41 4.25
CA VAL A 242 -11.56 -13.19 5.50
C VAL A 242 -12.93 -13.88 5.38
N LYS A 243 -13.20 -14.81 6.29
CA LYS A 243 -14.48 -15.54 6.36
C LYS A 243 -15.60 -14.65 6.88
#